data_3fbd446a843e2e03a83d20aedd2a9ceb
#
_entry.id   3fbd446a843e2e03a83d20aedd2a9ceb
#
_cell.length_a   1.000
_cell.length_b   1.000
_cell.length_c   1.000
_cell.angle_alpha   90.00
_cell.angle_beta   90.00
_cell.angle_gamma   90.00
#
_symmetry.space_group_name_H-M   'P 1'
#
loop_
_entity.id
_entity.type
_entity.pdbx_description
1 polymer ?
#
loop_
_entity_poly.entity_id
_entity_poly.type
_entity_poly.pdbx_seq_one_letter_code
_entity_poly.pdbx_strand_id
1 'polypeptide(L)'
;MLRNLWNLLRNNREEVIRIKGELCYIRPLVPQDARDLTNLLIRNINYWTKFEPRHNGIYYTEYTQQNKILDSMRLRSVQLEYLCGIYDIDSNTLIGQISLYAIKRLPFSSCFIGYALDEQSVGRG
;
A
#
# COMPACT_ATOMS: atom_id res chain seq x y z
N MET A 1 -0.41 -13.04 8.49
CA MET A 1 -0.70 -11.63 8.18
C MET A 1 -1.73 -11.47 7.07
N LEU A 2 -1.56 -12.13 5.92
CA LEU A 2 -2.49 -11.94 4.79
C LEU A 2 -3.92 -12.37 5.11
N ARG A 3 -4.10 -13.45 5.85
CA ARG A 3 -5.44 -13.90 6.25
C ARG A 3 -6.12 -12.85 7.14
N ASN A 4 -5.39 -12.28 8.09
CA ASN A 4 -5.93 -11.26 8.98
C ASN A 4 -6.28 -9.99 8.21
N LEU A 5 -5.43 -9.60 7.26
CA LEU A 5 -5.68 -8.45 6.41
C LEU A 5 -6.97 -8.64 5.60
N TRP A 6 -7.11 -9.81 4.97
CA TRP A 6 -8.30 -10.12 4.16
C TRP A 6 -9.58 -10.08 5.00
N ASN A 7 -9.55 -10.70 6.18
CA ASN A 7 -10.71 -10.74 7.06
C ASN A 7 -11.13 -9.35 7.52
N LEU A 8 -10.17 -8.51 7.90
CA LEU A 8 -10.45 -7.15 8.32
C LEU A 8 -11.04 -6.32 7.18
N LEU A 9 -10.44 -6.40 6.00
CA LEU A 9 -10.91 -5.64 4.84
C LEU A 9 -12.31 -6.09 4.41
N ARG A 10 -12.62 -7.37 4.58
CA ARG A 10 -13.92 -7.90 4.20
C ARG A 10 -15.02 -7.48 5.16
N ASN A 11 -14.72 -7.39 6.44
CA ASN A 11 -15.72 -7.15 7.49
C ASN A 11 -15.84 -5.70 7.89
N ASN A 12 -14.79 -4.92 7.73
CA ASN A 12 -14.74 -3.54 8.17
C ASN A 12 -15.01 -2.60 6.99
N ARG A 13 -15.99 -1.74 7.13
CA ARG A 13 -16.45 -0.89 6.03
C ARG A 13 -15.92 0.53 6.08
N GLU A 14 -15.87 1.15 7.24
CA GLU A 14 -15.55 2.56 7.34
C GLU A 14 -14.53 2.90 8.40
N GLU A 15 -14.23 1.98 9.28
CA GLU A 15 -13.24 2.23 10.32
C GLU A 15 -11.84 2.21 9.74
N VAL A 16 -10.92 2.89 10.41
CA VAL A 16 -9.52 2.88 10.05
C VAL A 16 -8.97 1.48 10.25
N ILE A 17 -8.65 0.81 9.14
CA ILE A 17 -8.08 -0.53 9.17
C ILE A 17 -6.61 -0.39 9.51
N ARG A 18 -6.18 -1.06 10.58
CA ARG A 18 -4.79 -1.04 10.99
C ARG A 18 -4.39 -2.42 11.46
N ILE A 19 -3.37 -2.99 10.81
CA ILE A 19 -2.87 -4.31 11.14
C ILE A 19 -1.46 -4.16 11.68
N LYS A 20 -1.26 -4.60 12.92
CA LYS A 20 0.01 -4.45 13.61
C LYS A 20 0.75 -5.77 13.67
N GLY A 21 2.01 -5.78 13.21
CA GLY A 21 2.94 -6.88 13.40
C GLY A 21 3.96 -6.54 14.48
N GLU A 22 5.03 -7.30 14.56
CA GLU A 22 6.08 -7.07 15.55
C GLU A 22 6.96 -5.87 15.18
N LEU A 23 7.30 -5.73 13.90
CA LEU A 23 8.24 -4.73 13.42
C LEU A 23 7.56 -3.62 12.61
N CYS A 24 6.38 -3.87 12.10
CA CYS A 24 5.69 -2.93 11.24
C CYS A 24 4.19 -3.00 11.43
N TYR A 25 3.50 -1.98 10.94
CA TYR A 25 2.05 -2.00 10.85
C TYR A 25 1.61 -1.54 9.46
N ILE A 26 0.40 -1.92 9.08
CA ILE A 26 -0.18 -1.62 7.77
C ILE A 26 -1.46 -0.82 8.01
N ARG A 27 -1.63 0.26 7.26
CA ARG A 27 -2.88 1.03 7.25
C ARG A 27 -3.14 1.60 5.86
N PRO A 28 -4.40 1.88 5.52
CA PRO A 28 -4.70 2.53 4.25
C PRO A 28 -4.00 3.88 4.14
N LEU A 29 -3.53 4.19 2.94
CA LEU A 29 -2.93 5.49 2.67
C LEU A 29 -4.03 6.54 2.55
N VAL A 30 -3.73 7.75 3.03
CA VAL A 30 -4.58 8.92 2.91
C VAL A 30 -3.81 10.01 2.15
N PRO A 31 -4.50 11.05 1.63
CA PRO A 31 -3.80 12.06 0.81
C PRO A 31 -2.62 12.72 1.49
N GLN A 32 -2.65 12.85 2.80
CA GLN A 32 -1.55 13.42 3.58
C GLN A 32 -0.27 12.58 3.51
N ASP A 33 -0.37 11.33 3.10
CA ASP A 33 0.78 10.44 2.95
C ASP A 33 1.49 10.60 1.60
N ALA A 34 0.98 11.43 0.70
CA ALA A 34 1.50 11.54 -0.67
C ALA A 34 2.96 11.93 -0.70
N ARG A 35 3.38 12.83 0.17
CA ARG A 35 4.79 13.27 0.23
C ARG A 35 5.72 12.12 0.61
N ASP A 36 5.37 11.41 1.67
CA ASP A 36 6.18 10.29 2.15
C ASP A 36 6.21 9.17 1.12
N LEU A 37 5.08 8.90 0.48
CA LEU A 37 5.00 7.90 -0.58
C LEU A 37 5.87 8.30 -1.78
N THR A 38 5.83 9.56 -2.18
CA THR A 38 6.64 10.04 -3.30
C THR A 38 8.13 9.90 -2.99
N ASN A 39 8.53 10.28 -1.78
CA ASN A 39 9.92 10.14 -1.35
C ASN A 39 10.37 8.68 -1.31
N LEU A 40 9.49 7.79 -0.85
CA LEU A 40 9.76 6.35 -0.85
C LEU A 40 9.97 5.82 -2.27
N LEU A 41 9.12 6.23 -3.20
CA LEU A 41 9.21 5.81 -4.60
C LEU A 41 10.50 6.30 -5.24
N ILE A 42 10.85 7.57 -5.04
CA ILE A 42 12.06 8.16 -5.61
C ILE A 42 13.30 7.45 -5.06
N ARG A 43 13.33 7.23 -3.75
CA ARG A 43 14.45 6.59 -3.08
C ARG A 43 14.70 5.17 -3.60
N ASN A 44 13.65 4.49 -4.05
CA ASN A 44 13.72 3.10 -4.45
C ASN A 44 13.59 2.87 -5.96
N ILE A 45 13.69 3.92 -6.78
CA ILE A 45 13.53 3.78 -8.23
C ILE A 45 14.45 2.68 -8.78
N ASN A 46 15.74 2.73 -8.46
CA ASN A 46 16.70 1.79 -9.00
C ASN A 46 16.50 0.36 -8.47
N TYR A 47 16.09 0.25 -7.21
CA TYR A 47 15.85 -1.07 -6.61
C TYR A 47 14.59 -1.72 -7.16
N TRP A 48 13.48 -0.97 -7.19
CA TRP A 48 12.20 -1.55 -7.60
C TRP A 48 12.11 -1.81 -9.10
N THR A 49 12.82 -1.04 -9.92
CA THR A 49 12.80 -1.28 -11.37
C THR A 49 13.49 -2.58 -11.79
N LYS A 50 14.15 -3.26 -10.87
CA LYS A 50 14.63 -4.62 -11.09
C LYS A 50 13.48 -5.63 -11.19
N PHE A 51 12.32 -5.28 -10.63
CA PHE A 51 11.18 -6.19 -10.50
C PHE A 51 9.94 -5.72 -11.25
N GLU A 52 9.88 -4.44 -11.61
CA GLU A 52 8.73 -3.87 -12.31
C GLU A 52 9.19 -2.79 -13.30
N PRO A 53 8.34 -2.49 -14.31
CA PRO A 53 8.70 -1.45 -15.28
C PRO A 53 8.85 -0.08 -14.64
N ARG A 54 9.79 0.70 -15.15
CA ARG A 54 9.99 2.07 -14.69
C ARG A 54 8.88 2.97 -15.24
N HIS A 55 8.32 3.81 -14.37
CA HIS A 55 7.32 4.80 -14.75
C HIS A 55 7.99 6.05 -15.32
N ASN A 56 7.20 6.89 -16.01
CA ASN A 56 7.73 8.17 -16.47
C ASN A 56 7.90 9.14 -15.29
N GLY A 57 8.59 10.27 -15.52
CA GLY A 57 8.95 11.18 -14.44
C GLY A 57 7.79 11.76 -13.65
N ILE A 58 6.65 11.96 -14.30
CA ILE A 58 5.47 12.56 -13.63
C ILE A 58 4.88 11.64 -12.55
N TYR A 59 5.10 10.34 -12.69
CA TYR A 59 4.66 9.36 -11.69
C TYR A 59 5.30 9.64 -10.34
N TYR A 60 6.53 10.14 -10.33
CA TYR A 60 7.32 10.37 -9.11
C TYR A 60 7.09 11.77 -8.56
N THR A 61 5.87 12.28 -8.68
CA THR A 61 5.49 13.58 -8.13
C THR A 61 4.44 13.41 -7.04
N GLU A 62 4.45 14.31 -6.07
CA GLU A 62 3.48 14.32 -4.99
C GLU A 62 2.05 14.45 -5.52
N TYR A 63 1.86 15.27 -6.56
CA TYR A 63 0.56 15.45 -7.19
C TYR A 63 0.00 14.13 -7.73
N THR A 64 0.81 13.37 -8.48
CA THR A 64 0.37 12.10 -9.05
C THR A 64 0.07 11.09 -7.94
N GLN A 65 0.92 11.02 -6.92
CA GLN A 65 0.70 10.09 -5.82
C GLN A 65 -0.53 10.45 -4.99
N GLN A 66 -0.79 11.74 -4.80
CA GLN A 66 -2.01 12.17 -4.12
C GLN A 66 -3.26 11.72 -4.88
N ASN A 67 -3.28 11.91 -6.19
CA ASN A 67 -4.41 11.49 -7.01
C ASN A 67 -4.58 9.97 -7.00
N LYS A 68 -3.49 9.24 -7.02
CA LYS A 68 -3.51 7.77 -6.91
C LYS A 68 -4.14 7.33 -5.59
N ILE A 69 -3.78 7.98 -4.50
CA ILE A 69 -4.35 7.68 -3.19
C ILE A 69 -5.85 8.02 -3.17
N LEU A 70 -6.24 9.17 -3.71
CA LEU A 70 -7.66 9.55 -3.78
C LEU A 70 -8.47 8.54 -4.58
N ASP A 71 -7.94 8.08 -5.71
CA ASP A 71 -8.60 7.05 -6.51
C ASP A 71 -8.74 5.74 -5.73
N SER A 72 -7.70 5.36 -4.98
CA SER A 72 -7.73 4.14 -4.18
C SER A 72 -8.77 4.22 -3.06
N MET A 73 -8.96 5.40 -2.47
CA MET A 73 -9.98 5.59 -1.44
C MET A 73 -11.39 5.40 -2.01
N ARG A 74 -11.62 5.89 -3.22
CA ARG A 74 -12.89 5.70 -3.90
C ARG A 74 -13.15 4.23 -4.20
N LEU A 75 -12.13 3.52 -4.71
CA LEU A 75 -12.25 2.08 -4.99
C LEU A 75 -12.42 1.26 -3.71
N ARG A 76 -11.79 1.68 -2.63
CA ARG A 76 -11.94 1.04 -1.32
C ARG A 76 -13.38 1.15 -0.82
N SER A 77 -14.02 2.30 -1.03
CA SER A 77 -15.39 2.51 -0.56
C SER A 77 -16.38 1.53 -1.17
N VAL A 78 -16.06 1.01 -2.37
CA VAL A 78 -16.87 -0.03 -3.03
C VAL A 78 -16.17 -1.38 -3.01
N GLN A 79 -15.13 -1.53 -2.20
CA GLN A 79 -14.42 -2.79 -1.95
C GLN A 79 -13.81 -3.43 -3.20
N LEU A 80 -13.33 -2.62 -4.13
CA LEU A 80 -12.68 -3.11 -5.35
C LEU A 80 -11.15 -3.10 -5.25
N GLU A 81 -10.59 -2.21 -4.42
CA GLU A 81 -9.14 -2.10 -4.28
C GLU A 81 -8.81 -1.52 -2.91
N TYR A 82 -7.65 -1.92 -2.38
CA TYR A 82 -7.11 -1.37 -1.14
C TYR A 82 -5.65 -1.06 -1.34
N LEU A 83 -5.26 0.19 -1.11
CA LEU A 83 -3.87 0.64 -1.16
C LEU A 83 -3.45 1.06 0.23
N CYS A 84 -2.49 0.34 0.79
CA CYS A 84 -2.03 0.55 2.16
C CYS A 84 -0.55 0.88 2.20
N GLY A 85 -0.15 1.62 3.22
CA GLY A 85 1.24 1.83 3.53
C GLY A 85 1.73 0.85 4.57
N ILE A 86 3.01 0.52 4.50
CA ILE A 86 3.70 -0.29 5.50
C ILE A 86 4.60 0.65 6.28
N TYR A 87 4.45 0.65 7.60
CA TYR A 87 5.15 1.60 8.49
C TYR A 87 5.99 0.85 9.50
N ASP A 88 7.21 1.36 9.73
CA ASP A 88 8.05 0.87 10.80
C ASP A 88 7.44 1.27 12.14
N ILE A 89 7.29 0.32 13.06
CA ILE A 89 6.65 0.58 14.35
C ILE A 89 7.45 1.58 15.19
N ASP A 90 8.76 1.44 15.22
CA ASP A 90 9.60 2.25 16.09
C ASP A 90 9.71 3.70 15.60
N SER A 91 9.95 3.89 14.32
CA SER A 91 10.14 5.23 13.75
C SER A 91 8.86 5.85 13.20
N ASN A 92 7.82 5.05 13.03
CA ASN A 92 6.57 5.47 12.41
C ASN A 92 6.78 6.00 10.98
N THR A 93 7.78 5.46 10.30
CA THR A 93 8.19 5.87 8.95
C THR A 93 7.58 4.95 7.91
N LEU A 94 7.14 5.52 6.79
CA LEU A 94 6.64 4.74 5.66
C LEU A 94 7.80 4.01 4.99
N ILE A 95 7.75 2.67 5.01
CA ILE A 95 8.82 1.83 4.47
C ILE A 95 8.37 0.95 3.31
N GLY A 96 7.09 1.01 2.93
CA GLY A 96 6.61 0.21 1.82
C GLY A 96 5.16 0.47 1.51
N GLN A 97 4.67 -0.22 0.51
CA GLN A 97 3.25 -0.18 0.15
C GLN A 97 2.78 -1.58 -0.20
N ILE A 98 1.50 -1.81 0.00
CA ILE A 98 0.84 -3.07 -0.35
C ILE A 98 -0.52 -2.74 -0.92
N SER A 99 -0.90 -3.41 -2.00
CA SER A 99 -2.21 -3.23 -2.61
C SER A 99 -2.90 -4.57 -2.81
N LEU A 100 -4.21 -4.55 -2.60
CA LEU A 100 -5.11 -5.64 -2.95
C LEU A 100 -5.97 -5.12 -4.09
N TYR A 101 -5.97 -5.79 -5.22
CA TYR A 101 -6.69 -5.32 -6.40
C TYR A 101 -7.33 -6.49 -7.13
N ALA A 102 -8.21 -6.17 -8.07
CA ALA A 102 -9.00 -7.15 -8.82
C ALA A 102 -9.75 -8.08 -7.87
N ILE A 103 -10.39 -7.49 -6.85
CA ILE A 103 -11.08 -8.25 -5.81
C ILE A 103 -12.36 -8.85 -6.38
N LYS A 104 -12.51 -10.16 -6.22
CA LYS A 104 -13.70 -10.90 -6.64
C LYS A 104 -14.31 -11.59 -5.43
N ARG A 105 -15.62 -11.44 -5.27
CA ARG A 105 -16.32 -11.95 -4.08
C ARG A 105 -16.94 -13.33 -4.33
N LEU A 106 -17.73 -13.46 -5.38
CA LEU A 106 -18.46 -14.69 -5.68
C LEU A 106 -18.32 -15.03 -7.16
N PRO A 107 -18.34 -16.31 -7.54
CA PRO A 107 -18.42 -17.50 -6.67
C PRO A 107 -17.10 -17.85 -5.98
N PHE A 108 -15.97 -17.32 -6.48
CA PHE A 108 -14.66 -17.57 -5.92
C PHE A 108 -14.09 -16.26 -5.35
N SER A 109 -13.90 -16.24 -4.03
CA SER A 109 -13.28 -15.09 -3.38
C SER A 109 -11.78 -15.09 -3.70
N SER A 110 -11.32 -14.06 -4.41
CA SER A 110 -9.91 -13.94 -4.80
C SER A 110 -9.51 -12.49 -4.98
N CYS A 111 -8.21 -12.23 -4.91
CA CYS A 111 -7.65 -10.94 -5.25
C CYS A 111 -6.19 -11.10 -5.61
N PHE A 112 -5.63 -10.08 -6.27
CA PHE A 112 -4.20 -9.99 -6.50
C PHE A 112 -3.58 -9.12 -5.42
N ILE A 113 -2.36 -9.46 -5.03
CA ILE A 113 -1.60 -8.73 -4.03
C ILE A 113 -0.30 -8.25 -4.66
N GLY A 114 -0.06 -6.93 -4.61
CA GLY A 114 1.22 -6.37 -4.98
C GLY A 114 1.83 -5.68 -3.78
N TYR A 115 3.14 -5.81 -3.60
CA TYR A 115 3.80 -5.10 -2.51
C TYR A 115 5.21 -4.72 -2.91
N ALA A 116 5.71 -3.65 -2.26
CA ALA A 116 7.07 -3.19 -2.44
C ALA A 116 7.57 -2.65 -1.12
N LEU A 117 8.80 -2.98 -0.76
CA LEU A 117 9.41 -2.58 0.50
C LEU A 117 10.70 -1.82 0.22
N ASP A 118 10.97 -0.79 1.04
CA ASP A 118 12.21 -0.02 0.99
C ASP A 118 13.41 -0.97 1.03
N GLU A 119 14.38 -0.77 0.13
CA GLU A 119 15.59 -1.59 0.06
C GLU A 119 16.26 -1.70 1.41
N GLN A 120 16.31 -0.61 2.17
CA GLN A 120 16.95 -0.58 3.48
C GLN A 120 16.19 -1.35 4.55
N SER A 121 14.95 -1.72 4.28
CA SER A 121 14.10 -2.45 5.23
C SER A 121 13.90 -3.91 4.86
N VAL A 122 14.42 -4.35 3.72
CA VAL A 122 14.29 -5.73 3.25
C VAL A 122 15.04 -6.67 4.20
N GLY A 123 14.41 -7.80 4.53
CA GLY A 123 15.04 -8.80 5.37
C GLY A 123 14.88 -8.58 6.87
N ARG A 124 14.17 -7.54 7.28
CA ARG A 124 13.93 -7.26 8.70
C ARG A 124 12.67 -7.94 9.25
N GLY A 125 12.06 -8.75 8.46
CA GLY A 125 10.83 -9.41 8.87
C GLY A 125 9.61 -8.63 8.46
#